data_b14d9eed9e08df5427c91026c7909143
#
_entry.id   b14d9eed9e08df5427c91026c7909143
#
_cell.length_a   1.000
_cell.length_b   1.000
_cell.length_c   1.000
_cell.angle_alpha   90.00
_cell.angle_beta   90.00
_cell.angle_gamma   90.00
#
_symmetry.space_group_name_H-M   'P 1'
#
loop_
_entity.id
_entity.type
_entity.pdbx_description
1 polymer ?
#
loop_
_entity_poly.entity_id
_entity_poly.type
_entity_poly.pdbx_seq_one_letter_code
_entity_poly.pdbx_strand_id
1 'polypeptide(L)'
;MPTCSGLEVAQIIRQHDSFTGIPIVYLSGETNRTVQYEAIRMGGDDFLVKPVHEDELVAVITSKIERARALRRLMVQDALTGLLNHTRIKQHLSQAVLLAKRDNTPISFAMLDIDHFKKVNDQYGHPVGDRVIKSLAKMIRQRVRKSDVVGRYGGEEFAVVLHGATLDDAHRIMNRIRQDFSHVYHSYEDGIFSSSFSCGISGYPSFDDPNVIAAKADAALYEAKRAGRNNVQLFGRQISGK
;
A
#
# COMPACT_ATOMS: atom_id res chain seq x y z
N MET A 1 8.22 -26.88 -29.06
CA MET A 1 8.82 -27.24 -27.74
C MET A 1 8.61 -28.74 -27.59
N PRO A 2 9.63 -29.53 -27.25
CA PRO A 2 9.54 -31.00 -27.37
C PRO A 2 8.72 -31.67 -26.28
N THR A 3 8.41 -31.04 -25.15
CA THR A 3 7.76 -31.68 -24.00
C THR A 3 6.50 -30.97 -23.50
N CYS A 4 6.23 -29.72 -23.91
CA CYS A 4 5.08 -28.96 -23.50
C CYS A 4 4.77 -27.88 -24.55
N SER A 5 3.49 -27.71 -24.91
CA SER A 5 3.06 -26.66 -25.83
C SER A 5 3.05 -25.30 -25.15
N GLY A 6 3.16 -24.20 -25.93
CA GLY A 6 3.03 -22.85 -25.39
C GLY A 6 1.64 -22.60 -24.75
N LEU A 7 0.60 -23.30 -25.19
CA LEU A 7 -0.75 -23.23 -24.63
C LEU A 7 -0.79 -23.81 -23.20
N GLU A 8 -0.17 -24.98 -23.01
CA GLU A 8 -0.08 -25.62 -21.68
C GLU A 8 0.74 -24.76 -20.71
N VAL A 9 1.85 -24.17 -21.17
CA VAL A 9 2.65 -23.27 -20.35
C VAL A 9 1.82 -22.07 -19.89
N ALA A 10 1.05 -21.46 -20.78
CA ALA A 10 0.19 -20.32 -20.41
C ALA A 10 -0.88 -20.72 -19.39
N GLN A 11 -1.50 -21.88 -19.55
CA GLN A 11 -2.48 -22.40 -18.58
C GLN A 11 -1.85 -22.60 -17.19
N ILE A 12 -0.64 -23.18 -17.12
CA ILE A 12 0.09 -23.35 -15.86
C ILE A 12 0.39 -21.99 -15.22
N ILE A 13 0.85 -20.99 -16.00
CA ILE A 13 1.11 -19.65 -15.51
C ILE A 13 -0.17 -19.03 -14.94
N ARG A 14 -1.32 -19.19 -15.61
CA ARG A 14 -2.61 -18.61 -15.16
C ARG A 14 -3.21 -19.29 -13.93
N GLN A 15 -2.78 -20.49 -13.59
CA GLN A 15 -3.19 -21.16 -12.35
C GLN A 15 -2.51 -20.57 -11.10
N HIS A 16 -1.43 -19.81 -11.27
CA HIS A 16 -0.75 -19.16 -10.17
C HIS A 16 -1.19 -17.70 -10.00
N ASP A 17 -1.84 -17.38 -8.89
CA ASP A 17 -2.32 -16.03 -8.57
C ASP A 17 -1.24 -14.96 -8.69
N SER A 18 0.02 -15.27 -8.34
CA SER A 18 1.16 -14.38 -8.44
C SER A 18 1.48 -13.94 -9.87
N PHE A 19 1.07 -14.71 -10.87
CA PHE A 19 1.39 -14.49 -12.29
C PHE A 19 0.18 -14.04 -13.12
N THR A 20 -1.01 -13.94 -12.53
CA THR A 20 -2.24 -13.56 -13.24
C THR A 20 -2.12 -12.22 -13.98
N GLY A 21 -1.35 -11.28 -13.45
CA GLY A 21 -1.13 -9.96 -14.05
C GLY A 21 0.04 -9.88 -15.04
N ILE A 22 0.71 -10.98 -15.38
CA ILE A 22 1.82 -10.99 -16.36
C ILE A 22 1.22 -11.14 -17.76
N PRO A 23 1.47 -10.19 -18.71
CA PRO A 23 0.98 -10.33 -20.06
C PRO A 23 1.68 -11.52 -20.77
N ILE A 24 0.91 -12.34 -21.48
CA ILE A 24 1.38 -13.46 -22.28
C ILE A 24 1.08 -13.17 -23.74
N VAL A 25 2.12 -13.05 -24.57
CA VAL A 25 2.01 -12.87 -26.01
C VAL A 25 2.56 -14.11 -26.68
N TYR A 26 1.74 -14.77 -27.49
CA TYR A 26 2.19 -15.90 -28.32
C TYR A 26 2.89 -15.40 -29.56
N LEU A 27 4.01 -16.05 -29.90
CA LEU A 27 4.76 -15.83 -31.12
C LEU A 27 4.93 -17.15 -31.87
N SER A 28 4.15 -17.37 -32.95
CA SER A 28 4.07 -18.63 -33.64
C SER A 28 3.98 -18.47 -35.16
N GLY A 29 4.39 -19.49 -35.90
CA GLY A 29 4.13 -19.58 -37.35
C GLY A 29 2.72 -20.03 -37.70
N GLU A 30 1.85 -20.29 -36.72
CA GLU A 30 0.48 -20.73 -36.93
C GLU A 30 -0.42 -19.63 -37.48
N THR A 31 -1.02 -19.86 -38.66
CA THR A 31 -1.89 -18.89 -39.34
C THR A 31 -3.37 -19.21 -39.20
N ASN A 32 -3.71 -20.38 -38.69
CA ASN A 32 -5.09 -20.80 -38.47
C ASN A 32 -5.73 -19.95 -37.35
N ARG A 33 -6.73 -19.15 -37.69
CA ARG A 33 -7.45 -18.26 -36.76
C ARG A 33 -8.10 -19.02 -35.59
N THR A 34 -8.59 -20.27 -35.83
CA THR A 34 -9.20 -21.06 -34.76
C THR A 34 -8.19 -21.38 -33.66
N VAL A 35 -6.95 -21.74 -34.03
CA VAL A 35 -5.86 -22.00 -33.09
C VAL A 35 -5.44 -20.74 -32.37
N GLN A 36 -5.40 -19.60 -33.07
CA GLN A 36 -5.09 -18.31 -32.45
C GLN A 36 -6.15 -17.90 -31.40
N TYR A 37 -7.44 -18.09 -31.72
CA TYR A 37 -8.52 -17.81 -30.76
C TYR A 37 -8.46 -18.73 -29.55
N GLU A 38 -8.12 -20.00 -29.77
CA GLU A 38 -7.94 -20.96 -28.69
C GLU A 38 -6.78 -20.57 -27.77
N ALA A 39 -5.67 -20.10 -28.33
CA ALA A 39 -4.53 -19.59 -27.58
C ALA A 39 -4.91 -18.41 -26.67
N ILE A 40 -5.69 -17.45 -27.18
CA ILE A 40 -6.21 -16.33 -26.39
C ILE A 40 -7.15 -16.84 -25.29
N ARG A 41 -8.06 -17.73 -25.59
CA ARG A 41 -8.99 -18.33 -24.58
C ARG A 41 -8.26 -19.10 -23.48
N MET A 42 -7.11 -19.67 -23.77
CA MET A 42 -6.27 -20.42 -22.82
C MET A 42 -5.34 -19.53 -21.98
N GLY A 43 -5.55 -18.21 -21.99
CA GLY A 43 -4.85 -17.27 -21.10
C GLY A 43 -3.82 -16.39 -21.77
N GLY A 44 -3.75 -16.36 -23.10
CA GLY A 44 -2.96 -15.38 -23.85
C GLY A 44 -3.62 -14.00 -23.87
N ASP A 45 -2.79 -12.95 -23.87
CA ASP A 45 -3.24 -11.58 -24.03
C ASP A 45 -3.12 -11.09 -25.48
N ASP A 46 -2.29 -11.77 -26.28
CA ASP A 46 -2.13 -11.50 -27.71
C ASP A 46 -1.46 -12.64 -28.47
N PHE A 47 -1.52 -12.58 -29.82
CA PHE A 47 -0.93 -13.57 -30.71
C PHE A 47 -0.30 -12.89 -31.92
N LEU A 48 1.01 -13.10 -32.13
CA LEU A 48 1.77 -12.58 -33.26
C LEU A 48 2.20 -13.74 -34.18
N VAL A 49 1.99 -13.58 -35.47
CA VAL A 49 2.35 -14.58 -36.50
C VAL A 49 3.75 -14.31 -37.04
N LYS A 50 4.60 -15.34 -37.08
CA LYS A 50 5.94 -15.25 -37.70
C LYS A 50 5.82 -15.28 -39.22
N PRO A 51 6.65 -14.50 -39.95
CA PRO A 51 7.65 -13.54 -39.46
C PRO A 51 6.99 -12.27 -38.93
N VAL A 52 7.46 -11.73 -37.79
CA VAL A 52 7.01 -10.48 -37.21
C VAL A 52 8.09 -9.40 -37.35
N HIS A 53 7.70 -8.19 -37.69
CA HIS A 53 8.63 -7.07 -37.70
C HIS A 53 8.99 -6.64 -36.28
N GLU A 54 10.25 -6.20 -36.07
CA GLU A 54 10.74 -5.78 -34.78
C GLU A 54 9.89 -4.66 -34.16
N ASP A 55 9.55 -3.66 -34.96
CA ASP A 55 8.71 -2.53 -34.52
C ASP A 55 7.33 -2.97 -34.06
N GLU A 56 6.70 -3.94 -34.74
CA GLU A 56 5.42 -4.50 -34.35
C GLU A 56 5.52 -5.26 -33.03
N LEU A 57 6.54 -6.10 -32.88
CA LEU A 57 6.79 -6.85 -31.65
C LEU A 57 6.98 -5.90 -30.46
N VAL A 58 7.84 -4.90 -30.62
CA VAL A 58 8.11 -3.89 -29.59
C VAL A 58 6.85 -3.10 -29.23
N ALA A 59 6.08 -2.66 -30.21
CA ALA A 59 4.85 -1.91 -29.98
C ALA A 59 3.81 -2.72 -29.19
N VAL A 60 3.57 -3.97 -29.57
CA VAL A 60 2.62 -4.87 -28.89
C VAL A 60 3.08 -5.14 -27.46
N ILE A 61 4.35 -5.55 -27.26
CA ILE A 61 4.88 -5.87 -25.92
C ILE A 61 4.83 -4.62 -25.04
N THR A 62 5.26 -3.46 -25.51
CA THR A 62 5.24 -2.21 -24.75
C THR A 62 3.83 -1.85 -24.31
N SER A 63 2.86 -1.87 -25.23
CA SER A 63 1.46 -1.59 -24.93
C SER A 63 0.89 -2.54 -23.85
N LYS A 64 1.15 -3.86 -23.97
CA LYS A 64 0.67 -4.85 -22.98
C LYS A 64 1.32 -4.66 -21.62
N ILE A 65 2.64 -4.37 -21.56
CA ILE A 65 3.35 -4.11 -20.31
C ILE A 65 2.82 -2.83 -19.63
N GLU A 66 2.61 -1.75 -20.39
CA GLU A 66 2.11 -0.50 -19.83
C GLU A 66 0.70 -0.68 -19.26
N ARG A 67 -0.18 -1.37 -19.99
CA ARG A 67 -1.54 -1.69 -19.52
C ARG A 67 -1.51 -2.57 -18.25
N ALA A 68 -0.70 -3.63 -18.23
CA ALA A 68 -0.55 -4.50 -17.06
C ALA A 68 0.01 -3.73 -15.85
N ARG A 69 0.99 -2.84 -16.06
CA ARG A 69 1.52 -1.96 -15.02
C ARG A 69 0.48 -0.98 -14.49
N ALA A 70 -0.33 -0.38 -15.36
CA ALA A 70 -1.40 0.52 -14.95
C ALA A 70 -2.46 -0.22 -14.09
N LEU A 71 -2.92 -1.38 -14.54
CA LEU A 71 -3.84 -2.22 -13.77
C LEU A 71 -3.24 -2.64 -12.43
N ARG A 72 -1.97 -3.07 -12.41
CA ARG A 72 -1.28 -3.46 -11.18
C ARG A 72 -1.15 -2.29 -10.20
N ARG A 73 -0.91 -1.06 -10.69
CA ARG A 73 -0.90 0.13 -9.82
C ARG A 73 -2.26 0.34 -9.15
N LEU A 74 -3.35 0.25 -9.89
CA LEU A 74 -4.71 0.37 -9.36
C LEU A 74 -5.03 -0.71 -8.31
N MET A 75 -4.48 -1.93 -8.48
CA MET A 75 -4.67 -3.03 -7.53
C MET A 75 -3.80 -2.94 -6.26
N VAL A 76 -2.72 -2.16 -6.29
CA VAL A 76 -1.71 -2.13 -5.23
C VAL A 76 -1.69 -0.81 -4.47
N GLN A 77 -1.99 0.30 -5.15
CA GLN A 77 -1.87 1.65 -4.61
C GLN A 77 -3.23 2.31 -4.43
N ASP A 78 -3.30 3.22 -3.45
CA ASP A 78 -4.39 4.17 -3.31
C ASP A 78 -4.28 5.25 -4.38
N ALA A 79 -5.36 5.52 -5.09
CA ALA A 79 -5.38 6.43 -6.23
C ALA A 79 -5.10 7.90 -5.85
N LEU A 80 -5.47 8.32 -4.62
CA LEU A 80 -5.30 9.69 -4.17
C LEU A 80 -3.87 9.99 -3.73
N THR A 81 -3.25 9.03 -3.01
CA THR A 81 -1.97 9.24 -2.32
C THR A 81 -0.78 8.55 -3.00
N GLY A 82 -1.02 7.55 -3.84
CA GLY A 82 0.02 6.69 -4.41
C GLY A 82 0.68 5.74 -3.40
N LEU A 83 0.26 5.76 -2.15
CA LEU A 83 0.71 4.80 -1.12
C LEU A 83 0.10 3.42 -1.37
N LEU A 84 0.55 2.41 -0.64
CA LEU A 84 -0.11 1.11 -0.67
C LEU A 84 -1.57 1.25 -0.21
N ASN A 85 -2.46 0.50 -0.86
CA ASN A 85 -3.84 0.41 -0.41
C ASN A 85 -3.98 -0.53 0.81
N HIS A 86 -5.18 -0.56 1.40
CA HIS A 86 -5.53 -1.38 2.57
C HIS A 86 -5.11 -2.85 2.44
N THR A 87 -5.43 -3.48 1.31
CA THR A 87 -5.11 -4.91 1.11
C THR A 87 -3.62 -5.15 1.13
N ARG A 88 -2.86 -4.30 0.47
CA ARG A 88 -1.40 -4.46 0.35
C ARG A 88 -0.66 -4.17 1.64
N ILE A 89 -1.05 -3.15 2.40
CA ILE A 89 -0.39 -2.87 3.69
C ILE A 89 -0.62 -4.02 4.69
N LYS A 90 -1.80 -4.66 4.68
CA LYS A 90 -2.07 -5.86 5.50
C LYS A 90 -1.21 -7.06 5.09
N GLN A 91 -1.06 -7.30 3.80
CA GLN A 91 -0.18 -8.35 3.29
C GLN A 91 1.28 -8.11 3.69
N HIS A 92 1.76 -6.87 3.59
CA HIS A 92 3.09 -6.49 4.05
C HIS A 92 3.29 -6.69 5.54
N LEU A 93 2.30 -6.33 6.38
CA LEU A 93 2.37 -6.60 7.81
C LEU A 93 2.51 -8.11 8.08
N SER A 94 1.72 -8.96 7.40
CA SER A 94 1.79 -10.41 7.58
C SER A 94 3.17 -10.96 7.21
N GLN A 95 3.73 -10.53 6.07
CA GLN A 95 5.06 -10.94 5.65
C GLN A 95 6.15 -10.44 6.62
N ALA A 96 6.03 -9.20 7.07
CA ALA A 96 6.97 -8.58 7.98
C ALA A 96 7.01 -9.28 9.34
N VAL A 97 5.86 -9.70 9.89
CA VAL A 97 5.79 -10.48 11.13
C VAL A 97 6.43 -11.86 10.97
N LEU A 98 6.22 -12.54 9.84
CA LEU A 98 6.88 -13.83 9.56
C LEU A 98 8.41 -13.69 9.54
N LEU A 99 8.93 -12.67 8.87
CA LEU A 99 10.38 -12.39 8.81
C LEU A 99 10.92 -12.00 10.19
N ALA A 100 10.20 -11.14 10.92
CA ALA A 100 10.57 -10.70 12.27
C ALA A 100 10.70 -11.89 13.25
N LYS A 101 9.78 -12.86 13.19
CA LYS A 101 9.84 -14.09 13.96
C LYS A 101 11.07 -14.94 13.60
N ARG A 102 11.32 -15.12 12.30
CA ARG A 102 12.48 -15.91 11.82
C ARG A 102 13.80 -15.29 12.28
N ASP A 103 13.94 -13.98 12.12
CA ASP A 103 15.18 -13.26 12.33
C ASP A 103 15.33 -12.70 13.76
N ASN A 104 14.31 -12.95 14.62
CA ASN A 104 14.20 -12.43 15.99
C ASN A 104 14.42 -10.92 16.08
N THR A 105 13.85 -10.17 15.12
CA THR A 105 13.95 -8.71 15.05
C THR A 105 12.62 -8.03 15.39
N PRO A 106 12.63 -6.87 16.07
CA PRO A 106 11.39 -6.19 16.38
C PRO A 106 10.73 -5.63 15.12
N ILE A 107 9.40 -5.53 15.17
CA ILE A 107 8.62 -4.82 14.17
C ILE A 107 7.51 -4.05 14.87
N SER A 108 7.27 -2.83 14.44
CA SER A 108 6.18 -2.00 14.93
C SER A 108 5.19 -1.67 13.82
N PHE A 109 3.92 -1.66 14.18
CA PHE A 109 2.82 -1.27 13.31
C PHE A 109 2.09 -0.09 13.93
N ALA A 110 2.00 1.01 13.18
CA ALA A 110 1.33 2.23 13.58
C ALA A 110 0.08 2.44 12.75
N MET A 111 -1.04 2.67 13.41
CA MET A 111 -2.30 3.14 12.81
C MET A 111 -2.47 4.63 13.10
N LEU A 112 -2.79 5.41 12.10
CA LEU A 112 -2.98 6.86 12.19
C LEU A 112 -4.34 7.26 11.62
N ASP A 113 -4.89 8.34 12.16
CA ASP A 113 -6.14 8.92 11.68
C ASP A 113 -6.09 10.45 11.83
N ILE A 114 -6.46 11.18 10.77
CA ILE A 114 -6.47 12.65 10.77
C ILE A 114 -7.56 13.15 11.69
N ASP A 115 -7.18 13.91 12.69
CA ASP A 115 -8.11 14.42 13.70
C ASP A 115 -9.14 15.36 13.09
N HIS A 116 -10.41 15.12 13.43
CA HIS A 116 -11.54 15.94 12.99
C HIS A 116 -11.68 16.09 11.47
N PHE A 117 -11.24 15.10 10.68
CA PHE A 117 -11.22 15.20 9.22
C PHE A 117 -12.60 15.49 8.61
N LYS A 118 -13.67 14.93 9.18
CA LYS A 118 -15.03 15.28 8.75
C LYS A 118 -15.28 16.80 8.85
N LYS A 119 -14.85 17.46 9.94
CA LYS A 119 -14.98 18.93 10.08
C LYS A 119 -14.19 19.67 9.00
N VAL A 120 -13.02 19.16 8.62
CA VAL A 120 -12.22 19.75 7.53
C VAL A 120 -13.02 19.68 6.21
N ASN A 121 -13.63 18.54 5.89
CA ASN A 121 -14.45 18.41 4.69
C ASN A 121 -15.71 19.28 4.75
N ASP A 122 -16.42 19.28 5.88
CA ASP A 122 -17.66 20.04 6.05
C ASP A 122 -17.41 21.57 5.97
N GLN A 123 -16.26 22.04 6.45
CA GLN A 123 -15.95 23.47 6.50
C GLN A 123 -15.24 23.98 5.25
N TYR A 124 -14.35 23.18 4.64
CA TYR A 124 -13.46 23.64 3.57
C TYR A 124 -13.67 22.88 2.25
N GLY A 125 -14.56 21.91 2.22
CA GLY A 125 -14.87 21.07 1.07
C GLY A 125 -13.89 19.91 0.86
N HIS A 126 -14.35 18.88 0.14
CA HIS A 126 -13.58 17.68 -0.16
C HIS A 126 -12.24 17.94 -0.88
N PRO A 127 -12.11 18.90 -1.82
CA PRO A 127 -10.82 19.17 -2.45
C PRO A 127 -9.74 19.64 -1.49
N VAL A 128 -10.13 20.35 -0.42
CA VAL A 128 -9.21 20.76 0.66
C VAL A 128 -8.83 19.56 1.51
N GLY A 129 -9.82 18.73 1.89
CA GLY A 129 -9.57 17.45 2.58
C GLY A 129 -8.59 16.56 1.83
N ASP A 130 -8.75 16.41 0.52
CA ASP A 130 -7.82 15.65 -0.32
C ASP A 130 -6.39 16.19 -0.28
N ARG A 131 -6.21 17.52 -0.20
CA ARG A 131 -4.88 18.13 -0.03
C ARG A 131 -4.27 17.81 1.33
N VAL A 132 -5.08 17.80 2.40
CA VAL A 132 -4.64 17.41 3.75
C VAL A 132 -4.17 15.94 3.75
N ILE A 133 -4.96 15.02 3.17
CA ILE A 133 -4.60 13.60 3.00
C ILE A 133 -3.27 13.46 2.23
N LYS A 134 -3.13 14.12 1.08
CA LYS A 134 -1.90 14.09 0.28
C LYS A 134 -0.70 14.66 1.03
N SER A 135 -0.90 15.70 1.82
CA SER A 135 0.14 16.32 2.64
C SER A 135 0.67 15.35 3.70
N LEU A 136 -0.23 14.69 4.45
CA LEU A 136 0.16 13.68 5.44
C LEU A 136 0.84 12.49 4.79
N ALA A 137 0.30 11.97 3.69
CA ALA A 137 0.89 10.86 2.93
C ALA A 137 2.33 11.16 2.52
N LYS A 138 2.58 12.33 1.94
CA LYS A 138 3.91 12.79 1.53
C LYS A 138 4.85 12.91 2.73
N MET A 139 4.39 13.51 3.82
CA MET A 139 5.20 13.69 5.03
C MET A 139 5.61 12.35 5.63
N ILE A 140 4.68 11.41 5.84
CA ILE A 140 5.01 10.08 6.37
C ILE A 140 6.08 9.43 5.47
N ARG A 141 5.84 9.40 4.15
CA ARG A 141 6.75 8.76 3.20
C ARG A 141 8.16 9.34 3.19
N GLN A 142 8.30 10.65 3.44
CA GLN A 142 9.60 11.33 3.49
C GLN A 142 10.34 11.14 4.83
N ARG A 143 9.63 10.84 5.91
CA ARG A 143 10.18 10.76 7.27
C ARG A 143 10.49 9.33 7.72
N VAL A 144 9.93 8.32 7.06
CA VAL A 144 10.26 6.92 7.30
C VAL A 144 11.36 6.44 6.35
N ARG A 145 12.02 5.34 6.69
CA ARG A 145 13.10 4.74 5.89
C ARG A 145 12.54 4.10 4.61
N LYS A 146 13.39 3.84 3.64
CA LYS A 146 13.01 3.11 2.40
C LYS A 146 12.55 1.68 2.68
N SER A 147 13.06 1.07 3.75
CA SER A 147 12.66 -0.27 4.22
C SER A 147 11.27 -0.28 4.85
N ASP A 148 10.81 0.86 5.36
CA ASP A 148 9.51 0.95 6.01
C ASP A 148 8.39 1.07 4.97
N VAL A 149 7.24 0.54 5.32
CA VAL A 149 6.11 0.44 4.39
C VAL A 149 4.97 1.32 4.87
N VAL A 150 4.43 2.13 3.96
CA VAL A 150 3.34 3.08 4.25
C VAL A 150 2.16 2.78 3.36
N GLY A 151 0.97 2.77 3.92
CA GLY A 151 -0.29 2.57 3.21
C GLY A 151 -1.40 3.50 3.70
N ARG A 152 -2.36 3.76 2.81
CA ARG A 152 -3.65 4.35 3.20
C ARG A 152 -4.58 3.21 3.58
N TYR A 153 -5.04 3.22 4.82
CA TYR A 153 -5.81 2.13 5.40
C TYR A 153 -7.31 2.33 5.22
N GLY A 154 -7.77 3.57 5.24
CA GLY A 154 -9.16 3.99 5.08
C GLY A 154 -9.27 5.37 4.45
N GLY A 155 -10.39 6.04 4.62
CA GLY A 155 -10.64 7.39 4.11
C GLY A 155 -9.58 8.40 4.53
N GLU A 156 -9.45 8.62 5.83
CA GLU A 156 -8.45 9.48 6.47
C GLU A 156 -7.42 8.71 7.31
N GLU A 157 -7.43 7.38 7.21
CA GLU A 157 -6.60 6.48 7.99
C GLU A 157 -5.37 6.02 7.23
N PHE A 158 -4.24 5.96 7.92
CA PHE A 158 -2.98 5.49 7.39
C PHE A 158 -2.41 4.38 8.28
N ALA A 159 -1.57 3.55 7.69
CA ALA A 159 -0.82 2.54 8.41
C ALA A 159 0.65 2.56 8.00
N VAL A 160 1.53 2.28 8.98
CA VAL A 160 2.97 2.22 8.77
C VAL A 160 3.52 0.95 9.40
N VAL A 161 4.28 0.18 8.63
CA VAL A 161 5.07 -0.96 9.10
C VAL A 161 6.52 -0.51 9.23
N LEU A 162 7.05 -0.50 10.44
CA LEU A 162 8.41 -0.05 10.77
C LEU A 162 9.28 -1.28 11.07
N HIS A 163 10.17 -1.60 10.13
CA HIS A 163 11.05 -2.76 10.22
C HIS A 163 12.24 -2.51 11.17
N GLY A 164 12.53 -3.49 12.04
CA GLY A 164 13.62 -3.40 12.99
C GLY A 164 13.43 -2.31 14.05
N ALA A 165 12.21 -1.79 14.20
CA ALA A 165 11.88 -0.73 15.15
C ALA A 165 11.18 -1.31 16.38
N THR A 166 11.69 -1.01 17.57
CA THR A 166 11.00 -1.25 18.84
C THR A 166 9.78 -0.34 18.97
N LEU A 167 8.88 -0.63 19.90
CA LEU A 167 7.72 0.24 20.16
C LEU A 167 8.16 1.67 20.54
N ASP A 168 9.24 1.80 21.30
CA ASP A 168 9.78 3.12 21.70
C ASP A 168 10.39 3.88 20.50
N ASP A 169 11.06 3.17 19.60
CA ASP A 169 11.54 3.77 18.34
C ASP A 169 10.40 4.25 17.48
N ALA A 170 9.38 3.41 17.30
CA ALA A 170 8.18 3.74 16.55
C ALA A 170 7.45 4.94 17.15
N HIS A 171 7.32 4.98 18.48
CA HIS A 171 6.72 6.13 19.17
C HIS A 171 7.48 7.42 18.87
N ARG A 172 8.82 7.41 18.97
CA ARG A 172 9.65 8.61 18.68
C ARG A 172 9.47 9.06 17.24
N ILE A 173 9.49 8.12 16.28
CA ILE A 173 9.31 8.41 14.86
C ILE A 173 7.93 9.03 14.61
N MET A 174 6.87 8.36 15.06
CA MET A 174 5.51 8.80 14.82
C MET A 174 5.18 10.11 15.54
N ASN A 175 5.69 10.32 16.75
CA ASN A 175 5.49 11.57 17.49
C ASN A 175 6.19 12.76 16.80
N ARG A 176 7.37 12.55 16.21
CA ARG A 176 8.04 13.58 15.43
C ARG A 176 7.23 13.94 14.17
N ILE A 177 6.73 12.94 13.45
CA ILE A 177 5.87 13.17 12.27
C ILE A 177 4.60 13.92 12.68
N ARG A 178 3.98 13.55 13.80
CA ARG A 178 2.79 14.22 14.35
C ARG A 178 3.07 15.70 14.66
N GLN A 179 4.17 15.99 15.34
CA GLN A 179 4.56 17.35 15.65
C GLN A 179 4.80 18.15 14.37
N ASP A 180 5.57 17.62 13.42
CA ASP A 180 5.83 18.28 12.15
C ASP A 180 4.52 18.56 11.39
N PHE A 181 3.60 17.58 11.35
CA PHE A 181 2.32 17.72 10.65
C PHE A 181 1.40 18.78 11.28
N SER A 182 1.36 18.88 12.60
CA SER A 182 0.53 19.88 13.30
C SER A 182 0.97 21.33 13.03
N HIS A 183 2.17 21.54 12.50
CA HIS A 183 2.68 22.83 12.07
C HIS A 183 2.57 23.08 10.56
N VAL A 184 1.98 22.15 9.80
CA VAL A 184 1.72 22.36 8.37
C VAL A 184 0.46 23.21 8.22
N TYR A 185 0.60 24.33 7.52
CA TYR A 185 -0.52 25.18 7.16
C TYR A 185 -1.11 24.73 5.81
N HIS A 186 -2.41 24.57 5.80
CA HIS A 186 -3.20 24.27 4.60
C HIS A 186 -3.98 25.52 4.22
N SER A 187 -3.86 25.92 2.94
CA SER A 187 -4.59 27.09 2.43
C SER A 187 -5.99 26.71 1.94
N TYR A 188 -6.95 27.61 2.13
CA TYR A 188 -8.27 27.61 1.49
C TYR A 188 -8.57 29.04 1.01
N GLU A 189 -9.75 29.29 0.39
CA GLU A 189 -10.04 30.59 -0.27
C GLU A 189 -9.80 31.81 0.64
N ASP A 190 -10.22 31.74 1.89
CA ASP A 190 -10.22 32.87 2.82
C ASP A 190 -9.13 32.80 3.90
N GLY A 191 -8.18 31.85 3.84
CA GLY A 191 -7.16 31.78 4.87
C GLY A 191 -6.35 30.50 4.93
N ILE A 192 -5.83 30.23 6.11
CA ILE A 192 -5.02 29.04 6.42
C ILE A 192 -5.51 28.36 7.68
N PHE A 193 -5.34 27.05 7.77
CA PHE A 193 -5.57 26.26 8.98
C PHE A 193 -4.51 25.18 9.11
N SER A 194 -4.40 24.58 10.29
CA SER A 194 -3.58 23.38 10.52
C SER A 194 -4.46 22.21 10.90
N SER A 195 -3.94 21.00 10.71
CA SER A 195 -4.57 19.76 11.09
C SER A 195 -3.59 18.90 11.87
N SER A 196 -4.10 17.97 12.66
CA SER A 196 -3.30 17.00 13.40
C SER A 196 -3.75 15.57 13.09
N PHE A 197 -3.01 14.60 13.60
CA PHE A 197 -3.45 13.21 13.61
C PHE A 197 -3.21 12.56 14.96
N SER A 198 -4.01 11.55 15.26
CA SER A 198 -3.78 10.63 16.37
C SER A 198 -3.16 9.35 15.85
N CYS A 199 -2.38 8.66 16.68
CA CYS A 199 -1.69 7.44 16.31
C CYS A 199 -1.71 6.41 17.42
N GLY A 200 -1.94 5.13 17.06
CA GLY A 200 -1.79 3.99 17.94
C GLY A 200 -0.75 3.02 17.42
N ILE A 201 0.06 2.43 18.31
CA ILE A 201 1.18 1.57 17.94
C ILE A 201 1.11 0.27 18.73
N SER A 202 1.37 -0.84 18.02
CA SER A 202 1.63 -2.16 18.57
C SER A 202 2.70 -2.89 17.75
N GLY A 203 3.11 -4.09 18.13
CA GLY A 203 4.12 -4.80 17.34
C GLY A 203 4.60 -6.13 17.95
N TYR A 204 5.55 -6.74 17.24
CA TYR A 204 6.31 -7.91 17.69
C TYR A 204 7.57 -7.45 18.46
N PRO A 205 7.98 -8.11 19.55
CA PRO A 205 7.53 -9.41 20.03
C PRO A 205 6.31 -9.40 20.97
N SER A 206 5.70 -8.26 21.28
CA SER A 206 4.55 -8.21 22.20
C SER A 206 3.36 -9.04 21.71
N PHE A 207 3.18 -9.08 20.39
CA PHE A 207 2.17 -9.90 19.70
C PHE A 207 2.82 -10.56 18.49
N ASP A 208 2.34 -11.72 18.09
CA ASP A 208 2.92 -12.54 17.04
C ASP A 208 1.95 -12.87 15.88
N ASP A 209 0.69 -12.46 16.00
CA ASP A 209 -0.30 -12.53 14.94
C ASP A 209 -0.50 -11.14 14.33
N PRO A 210 -0.37 -10.98 12.99
CA PRO A 210 -0.51 -9.68 12.33
C PRO A 210 -1.91 -9.06 12.50
N ASN A 211 -2.98 -9.87 12.61
CA ASN A 211 -4.32 -9.34 12.85
C ASN A 211 -4.45 -8.83 14.29
N VAL A 212 -3.86 -9.52 15.25
CA VAL A 212 -3.82 -9.06 16.65
C VAL A 212 -3.00 -7.77 16.75
N ILE A 213 -1.84 -7.70 16.10
CA ILE A 213 -1.04 -6.47 16.03
C ILE A 213 -1.88 -5.31 15.49
N ALA A 214 -2.55 -5.48 14.35
CA ALA A 214 -3.39 -4.44 13.77
C ALA A 214 -4.52 -4.01 14.71
N ALA A 215 -5.23 -4.96 15.32
CA ALA A 215 -6.32 -4.67 16.26
C ALA A 215 -5.84 -3.95 17.53
N LYS A 216 -4.63 -4.27 18.03
CA LYS A 216 -4.04 -3.60 19.20
C LYS A 216 -3.56 -2.17 18.86
N ALA A 217 -3.03 -1.95 17.65
CA ALA A 217 -2.72 -0.61 17.18
C ALA A 217 -3.99 0.25 17.04
N ASP A 218 -5.08 -0.31 16.52
CA ASP A 218 -6.38 0.38 16.42
C ASP A 218 -6.93 0.73 17.81
N ALA A 219 -6.88 -0.19 18.76
CA ALA A 219 -7.28 0.08 20.15
C ALA A 219 -6.44 1.22 20.78
N ALA A 220 -5.13 1.25 20.53
CA ALA A 220 -4.28 2.34 20.99
C ALA A 220 -4.59 3.67 20.30
N LEU A 221 -4.95 3.66 19.01
CA LEU A 221 -5.42 4.84 18.27
C LEU A 221 -6.73 5.38 18.88
N TYR A 222 -7.65 4.50 19.21
CA TYR A 222 -8.89 4.89 19.89
C TYR A 222 -8.60 5.60 21.23
N GLU A 223 -7.67 5.06 22.04
CA GLU A 223 -7.26 5.72 23.29
C GLU A 223 -6.54 7.06 23.03
N ALA A 224 -5.76 7.19 21.96
CA ALA A 224 -5.18 8.45 21.55
C ALA A 224 -6.27 9.50 21.25
N LYS A 225 -7.32 9.12 20.51
CA LYS A 225 -8.46 10.00 20.24
C LYS A 225 -9.23 10.40 21.51
N ARG A 226 -9.39 9.47 22.47
CA ARG A 226 -10.03 9.75 23.78
C ARG A 226 -9.19 10.66 24.67
N ALA A 227 -7.87 10.53 24.63
CA ALA A 227 -6.94 11.34 25.43
C ALA A 227 -6.75 12.78 24.91
N GLY A 228 -7.63 13.27 24.03
CA GLY A 228 -7.62 14.64 23.53
C GLY A 228 -7.08 14.80 22.12
N ARG A 229 -6.82 13.71 21.41
CA ARG A 229 -6.26 13.70 20.04
C ARG A 229 -4.84 14.28 19.97
N ASN A 230 -4.32 14.44 18.74
CA ASN A 230 -2.99 14.99 18.49
C ASN A 230 -1.92 14.36 19.42
N ASN A 231 -1.92 13.04 19.54
CA ASN A 231 -0.96 12.29 20.35
C ASN A 231 -0.72 10.89 19.78
N VAL A 232 0.31 10.22 20.31
CA VAL A 232 0.71 8.86 19.95
C VAL A 232 0.62 7.97 21.18
N GLN A 233 -0.12 6.86 21.10
CA GLN A 233 -0.27 5.89 22.19
C GLN A 233 0.34 4.55 21.81
N LEU A 234 1.01 3.92 22.78
CA LEU A 234 1.47 2.53 22.69
C LEU A 234 0.42 1.63 23.33
N PHE A 235 0.05 0.53 22.65
CA PHE A 235 -0.85 -0.44 23.27
C PHE A 235 -0.22 -1.03 24.55
N GLY A 236 -0.98 -1.01 25.64
CA GLY A 236 -0.56 -1.56 26.93
C GLY A 236 0.36 -0.68 27.77
N ARG A 237 0.73 0.52 27.31
CA ARG A 237 1.43 1.53 28.14
C ARG A 237 0.55 2.77 28.30
N GLN A 238 0.14 3.07 29.51
CA GLN A 238 -0.31 4.43 29.83
C GLN A 238 0.95 5.31 29.88
N ILE A 239 1.10 6.22 28.91
CA ILE A 239 2.11 7.26 28.99
C ILE A 239 1.59 8.24 30.02
N SER A 240 2.13 8.16 31.26
CA SER A 240 1.86 9.14 32.30
C SER A 240 2.30 10.50 31.77
N GLY A 241 1.31 11.35 31.44
CA GLY A 241 1.58 12.74 31.07
C GLY A 241 2.25 13.44 32.26
N LYS A 242 3.40 14.03 31.98
CA LYS A 242 3.96 15.13 32.76
C LYS A 242 3.79 16.40 31.97
#